data_a26615f43f59f09340a358e3ae0e81cc
#
_entry.id   a26615f43f59f09340a358e3ae0e81cc
#
_cell.length_a   1.000
_cell.length_b   1.000
_cell.length_c   1.000
_cell.angle_alpha   90.00
_cell.angle_beta   90.00
_cell.angle_gamma   90.00
#
_symmetry.space_group_name_H-M   'P 1'
#
loop_
_entity.id
_entity.type
_entity.pdbx_description
1 polymer ?
#
loop_
_entity_poly.entity_id
_entity_poly.type
_entity_poly.pdbx_seq_one_letter_code
_entity_poly.pdbx_strand_id
1 'polypeptide(L)'
;QKAKDWVNDKGRVLLDTFNEPDLQKKYRQVDELFLKHVDLDYIGKFVVGKYWRQMSAEQQARYQKIFKRYAISVYKGFPLSFEQRISFAVTGAKSGDAYVDVTAAVDVGGKNEQEKPQVFLVTFRLAEKNSELRIIDLKLAESSLILSYRTRFYELFAADDGDVEWFLEDLENMTSSAEKANDLRSREK
;
A
#
# COMPACT_ATOMS: atom_id res chain seq x y z
N GLN A 1 5.80 -17.84 14.23
CA GLN A 1 4.82 -17.26 15.16
C GLN A 1 4.93 -15.73 15.20
N LYS A 2 6.14 -15.13 15.42
CA LYS A 2 6.39 -13.67 15.45
C LYS A 2 5.68 -12.89 14.33
N ALA A 3 5.73 -13.37 13.08
CA ALA A 3 5.09 -12.70 11.94
C ALA A 3 3.56 -12.75 12.00
N LYS A 4 2.98 -13.86 12.46
CA LYS A 4 1.52 -13.96 12.67
C LYS A 4 1.02 -13.00 13.73
N ASP A 5 1.71 -12.94 14.86
CA ASP A 5 1.37 -12.04 15.97
C ASP A 5 1.49 -10.58 15.51
N TRP A 6 2.56 -10.25 14.77
CA TRP A 6 2.76 -8.94 14.19
C TRP A 6 1.60 -8.53 13.25
N VAL A 7 1.19 -9.43 12.33
CA VAL A 7 0.07 -9.15 11.41
C VAL A 7 -1.24 -9.07 12.16
N ASN A 8 -1.45 -9.90 13.18
CA ASN A 8 -2.66 -9.83 13.99
C ASN A 8 -2.81 -8.45 14.67
N ASP A 9 -1.71 -7.93 15.20
CA ASP A 9 -1.71 -6.63 15.89
C ASP A 9 -1.80 -5.47 14.90
N LYS A 10 -0.92 -5.42 13.88
CA LYS A 10 -0.80 -4.28 12.97
C LYS A 10 -1.84 -4.30 11.86
N GLY A 11 -2.21 -5.49 11.38
CA GLY A 11 -3.28 -5.66 10.41
C GLY A 11 -4.62 -5.19 10.97
N ARG A 12 -4.90 -5.47 12.23
CA ARG A 12 -6.10 -4.98 12.90
C ARG A 12 -6.10 -3.46 13.01
N VAL A 13 -4.98 -2.84 13.41
CA VAL A 13 -4.86 -1.39 13.46
C VAL A 13 -5.06 -0.77 12.08
N LEU A 14 -4.51 -1.37 11.02
CA LEU A 14 -4.70 -0.91 9.65
C LEU A 14 -6.17 -0.96 9.23
N LEU A 15 -6.89 -2.03 9.56
CA LEU A 15 -8.32 -2.14 9.29
C LEU A 15 -9.16 -1.15 10.09
N ASP A 16 -8.80 -0.90 11.34
CA ASP A 16 -9.49 0.07 12.19
C ASP A 16 -9.38 1.50 11.64
N THR A 17 -8.30 1.83 10.90
CA THR A 17 -8.21 3.13 10.24
C THR A 17 -9.26 3.33 9.14
N PHE A 18 -9.71 2.26 8.48
CA PHE A 18 -10.79 2.37 7.49
C PHE A 18 -12.13 2.72 8.12
N ASN A 19 -12.32 2.36 9.39
CA ASN A 19 -13.55 2.63 10.14
C ASN A 19 -13.53 3.98 10.88
N GLU A 20 -12.42 4.75 10.81
CA GLU A 20 -12.33 6.07 11.41
C GLU A 20 -13.21 7.07 10.63
N PRO A 21 -14.28 7.62 11.23
CA PRO A 21 -15.20 8.52 10.54
C PRO A 21 -14.62 9.92 10.31
N ASP A 22 -13.67 10.37 11.14
CA ASP A 22 -12.98 11.63 10.96
C ASP A 22 -11.86 11.46 9.95
N LEU A 23 -12.04 12.02 8.73
CA LEU A 23 -11.08 11.88 7.65
C LEU A 23 -9.72 12.48 7.96
N GLN A 24 -9.65 13.59 8.68
CA GLN A 24 -8.36 14.20 9.04
C GLN A 24 -7.59 13.29 10.01
N LYS A 25 -8.29 12.72 10.98
CA LYS A 25 -7.71 11.75 11.92
C LYS A 25 -7.29 10.48 11.19
N LYS A 26 -8.16 9.94 10.32
CA LYS A 26 -7.88 8.79 9.46
C LYS A 26 -6.59 9.01 8.64
N TYR A 27 -6.44 10.15 7.99
CA TYR A 27 -5.28 10.45 7.17
C TYR A 27 -3.98 10.55 7.97
N ARG A 28 -4.03 11.13 9.18
CA ARG A 28 -2.85 11.13 10.09
C ARG A 28 -2.45 9.70 10.50
N GLN A 29 -3.43 8.86 10.84
CA GLN A 29 -3.18 7.46 11.17
C GLN A 29 -2.58 6.69 10.00
N VAL A 30 -3.04 6.95 8.76
CA VAL A 30 -2.46 6.36 7.54
C VAL A 30 -1.00 6.77 7.37
N ASP A 31 -0.68 8.06 7.52
CA ASP A 31 0.71 8.55 7.44
C ASP A 31 1.62 7.80 8.42
N GLU A 32 1.22 7.71 9.68
CA GLU A 32 1.99 7.04 10.74
C GLU A 32 2.19 5.55 10.44
N LEU A 33 1.13 4.85 10.02
CA LEU A 33 1.18 3.42 9.72
C LEU A 33 2.10 3.11 8.54
N PHE A 34 1.99 3.89 7.45
CA PHE A 34 2.82 3.69 6.27
C PHE A 34 4.29 3.95 6.57
N LEU A 35 4.61 5.09 7.18
CA LEU A 35 5.99 5.45 7.50
C LEU A 35 6.64 4.46 8.48
N LYS A 36 5.86 3.90 9.40
CA LYS A 36 6.36 3.01 10.44
C LYS A 36 6.42 1.54 10.02
N HIS A 37 5.46 1.05 9.25
CA HIS A 37 5.25 -0.38 9.03
C HIS A 37 5.43 -0.84 7.59
N VAL A 38 5.51 0.07 6.61
CA VAL A 38 5.71 -0.26 5.21
C VAL A 38 7.13 0.14 4.78
N ASP A 39 7.84 -0.76 4.09
CA ASP A 39 9.15 -0.43 3.51
C ASP A 39 8.99 0.27 2.15
N LEU A 40 8.63 1.55 2.21
CA LEU A 40 8.39 2.36 1.02
C LEU A 40 9.65 2.55 0.16
N ASP A 41 10.85 2.48 0.74
CA ASP A 41 12.10 2.55 -0.02
C ASP A 41 12.29 1.30 -0.87
N TYR A 42 12.08 0.13 -0.28
CA TYR A 42 12.13 -1.14 -1.01
C TYR A 42 11.07 -1.20 -2.11
N ILE A 43 9.82 -0.88 -1.76
CA ILE A 43 8.69 -0.93 -2.69
C ILE A 43 8.90 0.05 -3.85
N GLY A 44 9.32 1.28 -3.56
CA GLY A 44 9.58 2.29 -4.60
C GLY A 44 10.65 1.84 -5.59
N LYS A 45 11.76 1.30 -5.09
CA LYS A 45 12.82 0.75 -5.94
C LYS A 45 12.34 -0.47 -6.76
N PHE A 46 11.57 -1.35 -6.15
CA PHE A 46 11.00 -2.52 -6.82
C PHE A 46 10.05 -2.12 -7.95
N VAL A 47 9.21 -1.13 -7.73
CA VAL A 47 8.16 -0.70 -8.67
C VAL A 47 8.74 -0.10 -9.96
N VAL A 48 9.80 0.72 -9.89
CA VAL A 48 10.47 1.22 -11.12
C VAL A 48 11.39 0.19 -11.76
N GLY A 49 11.78 -0.85 -11.02
CA GLY A 49 12.52 -2.00 -11.53
C GLY A 49 13.76 -1.63 -12.32
N LYS A 50 13.79 -2.00 -13.62
CA LYS A 50 14.95 -1.76 -14.51
C LYS A 50 15.30 -0.29 -14.66
N TYR A 51 14.34 0.61 -14.56
CA TYR A 51 14.56 2.06 -14.73
C TYR A 51 15.32 2.68 -13.56
N TRP A 52 15.35 2.04 -12.39
CA TRP A 52 16.16 2.51 -11.26
C TRP A 52 17.62 2.77 -11.63
N ARG A 53 18.20 1.88 -12.45
CA ARG A 53 19.61 1.99 -12.87
C ARG A 53 19.83 3.07 -13.92
N GLN A 54 18.79 3.57 -14.56
CA GLN A 54 18.86 4.67 -15.54
C GLN A 54 18.81 6.04 -14.86
N MET A 55 18.38 6.10 -13.60
CA MET A 55 18.31 7.32 -12.81
C MET A 55 19.69 7.67 -12.23
N SER A 56 20.05 8.95 -12.27
CA SER A 56 21.13 9.49 -11.48
C SER A 56 20.83 9.38 -9.97
N ALA A 57 21.84 9.54 -9.12
CA ALA A 57 21.63 9.54 -7.65
C ALA A 57 20.65 10.62 -7.19
N GLU A 58 20.68 11.79 -7.83
CA GLU A 58 19.75 12.88 -7.57
C GLU A 58 18.32 12.53 -8.00
N GLN A 59 18.15 11.94 -9.19
CA GLN A 59 16.86 11.47 -9.68
C GLN A 59 16.30 10.34 -8.82
N GLN A 60 17.13 9.41 -8.36
CA GLN A 60 16.73 8.36 -7.42
C GLN A 60 16.21 8.94 -6.10
N ALA A 61 16.89 9.92 -5.53
CA ALA A 61 16.47 10.59 -4.30
C ALA A 61 15.16 11.36 -4.50
N ARG A 62 15.01 12.09 -5.61
CA ARG A 62 13.78 12.80 -6.00
C ARG A 62 12.62 11.81 -6.17
N TYR A 63 12.84 10.73 -6.94
CA TYR A 63 11.85 9.68 -7.13
C TYR A 63 11.35 9.10 -5.81
N GLN A 64 12.24 8.72 -4.89
CA GLN A 64 11.86 8.14 -3.60
C GLN A 64 10.98 9.08 -2.77
N LYS A 65 11.25 10.38 -2.80
CA LYS A 65 10.40 11.37 -2.13
C LYS A 65 9.01 11.44 -2.73
N ILE A 66 8.92 11.48 -4.07
CA ILE A 66 7.65 11.51 -4.78
C ILE A 66 6.87 10.21 -4.55
N PHE A 67 7.55 9.06 -4.67
CA PHE A 67 6.93 7.75 -4.50
C PHE A 67 6.29 7.56 -3.13
N LYS A 68 6.94 7.98 -2.04
CA LYS A 68 6.38 7.91 -0.69
C LYS A 68 5.07 8.70 -0.59
N ARG A 69 5.06 9.91 -1.10
CA ARG A 69 3.85 10.76 -1.15
C ARG A 69 2.77 10.12 -2.03
N TYR A 70 3.16 9.61 -3.19
CA TYR A 70 2.26 8.93 -4.12
C TYR A 70 1.57 7.74 -3.47
N ALA A 71 2.33 6.81 -2.89
CA ALA A 71 1.79 5.61 -2.26
C ALA A 71 0.80 5.94 -1.13
N ILE A 72 1.16 6.88 -0.26
CA ILE A 72 0.31 7.33 0.84
C ILE A 72 -0.96 8.02 0.30
N SER A 73 -0.83 8.89 -0.70
CA SER A 73 -1.96 9.61 -1.29
C SER A 73 -2.94 8.68 -2.00
N VAL A 74 -2.44 7.68 -2.71
CA VAL A 74 -3.28 6.65 -3.35
C VAL A 74 -4.06 5.87 -2.29
N TYR A 75 -3.40 5.47 -1.21
CA TYR A 75 -4.06 4.75 -0.12
C TYR A 75 -5.13 5.60 0.57
N LYS A 76 -4.84 6.86 0.89
CA LYS A 76 -5.82 7.82 1.45
C LYS A 76 -7.02 8.02 0.53
N GLY A 77 -6.78 8.02 -0.79
CA GLY A 77 -7.83 8.17 -1.80
C GLY A 77 -8.70 6.94 -2.02
N PHE A 78 -8.35 5.81 -1.43
CA PHE A 78 -9.10 4.58 -1.63
C PHE A 78 -10.48 4.66 -0.96
N PRO A 79 -11.59 4.49 -1.71
CA PRO A 79 -12.95 4.70 -1.20
C PRO A 79 -13.44 3.49 -0.40
N LEU A 80 -12.69 3.04 0.60
CA LEU A 80 -13.15 2.02 1.53
C LEU A 80 -13.81 2.69 2.72
N SER A 81 -15.12 2.68 2.74
CA SER A 81 -15.93 2.81 3.93
C SER A 81 -16.71 1.51 4.12
N PHE A 82 -16.62 0.91 5.27
CA PHE A 82 -17.38 -0.29 5.58
C PHE A 82 -18.53 0.10 6.50
N GLU A 83 -19.75 -0.15 6.06
CA GLU A 83 -20.95 0.09 6.87
C GLU A 83 -21.04 -0.87 8.07
N GLN A 84 -20.34 -1.98 8.00
CA GLN A 84 -20.30 -3.01 9.03
C GLN A 84 -18.88 -3.21 9.56
N ARG A 85 -18.81 -3.66 10.82
CA ARG A 85 -17.53 -3.93 11.46
C ARG A 85 -16.78 -5.05 10.74
N ILE A 86 -15.58 -4.75 10.25
CA ILE A 86 -14.70 -5.72 9.62
C ILE A 86 -14.19 -6.69 10.69
N SER A 87 -14.26 -7.99 10.42
CA SER A 87 -13.54 -8.99 11.18
C SER A 87 -12.27 -9.41 10.43
N PHE A 88 -11.23 -9.72 11.19
CA PHE A 88 -9.92 -10.06 10.68
C PHE A 88 -9.35 -11.23 11.46
N ALA A 89 -8.93 -12.28 10.76
CA ALA A 89 -8.35 -13.47 11.36
C ALA A 89 -7.14 -13.96 10.56
N VAL A 90 -5.98 -14.08 11.21
CA VAL A 90 -4.81 -14.70 10.60
C VAL A 90 -5.05 -16.19 10.42
N THR A 91 -5.00 -16.67 9.18
CA THR A 91 -5.31 -18.05 8.81
C THR A 91 -4.06 -18.90 8.56
N GLY A 92 -2.94 -18.28 8.19
CA GLY A 92 -1.72 -19.02 7.90
C GLY A 92 -0.48 -18.15 7.73
N ALA A 93 0.67 -18.83 7.68
CA ALA A 93 1.93 -18.18 7.30
C ALA A 93 2.81 -19.16 6.53
N LYS A 94 3.54 -18.67 5.53
CA LYS A 94 4.49 -19.41 4.72
C LYS A 94 5.80 -18.64 4.65
N SER A 95 6.90 -19.27 5.07
CA SER A 95 8.25 -18.67 4.97
C SER A 95 8.82 -18.86 3.56
N GLY A 96 9.40 -17.81 3.02
CA GLY A 96 10.34 -17.82 1.91
C GLY A 96 11.77 -17.61 2.42
N ASP A 97 12.73 -17.43 1.50
CA ASP A 97 14.15 -17.28 1.87
C ASP A 97 14.43 -15.96 2.60
N ALA A 98 13.81 -14.86 2.17
CA ALA A 98 14.05 -13.51 2.71
C ALA A 98 12.76 -12.82 3.19
N TYR A 99 11.65 -13.53 3.25
CA TYR A 99 10.35 -12.96 3.64
C TYR A 99 9.45 -14.02 4.28
N VAL A 100 8.38 -13.55 4.90
CA VAL A 100 7.27 -14.38 5.38
C VAL A 100 5.96 -13.83 4.80
N ASP A 101 5.22 -14.68 4.13
CA ASP A 101 3.85 -14.40 3.72
C ASP A 101 2.90 -14.81 4.85
N VAL A 102 2.12 -13.87 5.36
CA VAL A 102 1.08 -14.11 6.37
C VAL A 102 -0.27 -13.83 5.77
N THR A 103 -1.12 -14.84 5.71
CA THR A 103 -2.47 -14.73 5.15
C THR A 103 -3.50 -14.51 6.25
N ALA A 104 -4.40 -13.59 6.00
CA ALA A 104 -5.55 -13.30 6.86
C ALA A 104 -6.85 -13.35 6.05
N ALA A 105 -7.91 -13.82 6.69
CA ALA A 105 -9.28 -13.70 6.20
C ALA A 105 -9.88 -12.39 6.71
N VAL A 106 -10.39 -11.57 5.82
CA VAL A 106 -11.05 -10.30 6.09
C VAL A 106 -12.51 -10.44 5.70
N ASP A 107 -13.39 -10.42 6.70
CA ASP A 107 -14.84 -10.39 6.49
C ASP A 107 -15.30 -8.93 6.60
N VAL A 108 -15.80 -8.39 5.49
CA VAL A 108 -16.25 -7.00 5.39
C VAL A 108 -17.72 -6.82 5.78
N GLY A 109 -18.34 -7.88 6.28
CA GLY A 109 -19.76 -7.91 6.56
C GLY A 109 -20.61 -8.05 5.28
N GLY A 110 -21.90 -8.32 5.48
CA GLY A 110 -22.82 -8.55 4.38
C GLY A 110 -22.70 -9.95 3.76
N LYS A 111 -23.50 -10.16 2.76
CA LYS A 111 -23.55 -11.42 2.01
C LYS A 111 -23.38 -11.15 0.53
N ASN A 112 -22.74 -12.08 -0.19
CA ASN A 112 -22.69 -12.04 -1.64
C ASN A 112 -24.04 -12.47 -2.27
N GLU A 113 -24.13 -12.45 -3.59
CA GLU A 113 -25.33 -12.88 -4.34
C GLU A 113 -25.79 -14.33 -4.02
N GLN A 114 -24.92 -15.14 -3.43
CA GLN A 114 -25.20 -16.51 -3.02
C GLN A 114 -25.50 -16.66 -1.53
N GLU A 115 -25.84 -15.58 -0.85
CA GLU A 115 -26.15 -15.53 0.59
C GLU A 115 -24.98 -15.96 1.52
N LYS A 116 -23.73 -15.98 1.00
CA LYS A 116 -22.52 -16.33 1.76
C LYS A 116 -21.81 -15.08 2.29
N PRO A 117 -21.13 -15.16 3.44
CA PRO A 117 -20.29 -14.07 3.93
C PRO A 117 -19.28 -13.58 2.91
N GLN A 118 -19.09 -12.26 2.80
CA GLN A 118 -18.07 -11.67 1.92
C GLN A 118 -16.71 -11.69 2.62
N VAL A 119 -15.94 -12.75 2.36
CA VAL A 119 -14.62 -12.95 2.93
C VAL A 119 -13.56 -12.82 1.84
N PHE A 120 -12.58 -11.95 2.06
CA PHE A 120 -11.43 -11.77 1.20
C PHE A 120 -10.16 -12.30 1.89
N LEU A 121 -9.29 -12.95 1.11
CA LEU A 121 -7.96 -13.32 1.60
C LEU A 121 -6.98 -12.20 1.27
N VAL A 122 -6.30 -11.73 2.29
CA VAL A 122 -5.23 -10.73 2.20
C VAL A 122 -3.95 -11.38 2.69
N THR A 123 -2.90 -11.34 1.88
CA THR A 123 -1.59 -11.84 2.27
C THR A 123 -0.61 -10.68 2.42
N PHE A 124 -0.08 -10.53 3.61
CA PHE A 124 0.98 -9.57 3.95
C PHE A 124 2.33 -10.24 3.73
N ARG A 125 3.12 -9.72 2.80
CA ARG A 125 4.51 -10.12 2.66
C ARG A 125 5.38 -9.24 3.53
N LEU A 126 6.07 -9.86 4.48
CA LEU A 126 6.91 -9.21 5.46
C LEU A 126 8.37 -9.56 5.25
N ALA A 127 9.25 -8.56 5.34
CA ALA A 127 10.69 -8.75 5.44
C ALA A 127 11.21 -8.09 6.71
N GLU A 128 12.33 -8.60 7.22
CA GLU A 128 13.01 -7.99 8.36
C GLU A 128 13.98 -6.90 7.89
N LYS A 129 13.87 -5.71 8.48
CA LYS A 129 14.75 -4.58 8.26
C LYS A 129 15.13 -3.98 9.61
N ASN A 130 16.42 -3.95 9.94
CA ASN A 130 16.92 -3.46 11.23
C ASN A 130 16.23 -4.14 12.43
N SER A 131 16.06 -5.47 12.36
CA SER A 131 15.39 -6.31 13.37
C SER A 131 13.89 -6.03 13.56
N GLU A 132 13.28 -5.24 12.68
CA GLU A 132 11.84 -4.98 12.65
C GLU A 132 11.19 -5.57 11.39
N LEU A 133 9.99 -6.12 11.56
CA LEU A 133 9.19 -6.56 10.42
C LEU A 133 8.57 -5.36 9.70
N ARG A 134 8.69 -5.34 8.38
CA ARG A 134 8.11 -4.34 7.48
C ARG A 134 7.31 -5.02 6.37
N ILE A 135 6.21 -4.40 5.98
CA ILE A 135 5.43 -4.83 4.82
C ILE A 135 6.20 -4.43 3.56
N ILE A 136 6.46 -5.41 2.69
CA ILE A 136 7.09 -5.20 1.38
C ILE A 136 6.17 -5.52 0.21
N ASP A 137 5.05 -6.18 0.43
CA ASP A 137 3.97 -6.40 -0.54
C ASP A 137 2.66 -6.73 0.18
N LEU A 138 1.57 -6.44 -0.47
CA LEU A 138 0.23 -6.86 -0.11
C LEU A 138 -0.40 -7.59 -1.29
N LYS A 139 -0.94 -8.78 -1.05
CA LYS A 139 -1.70 -9.52 -2.07
C LYS A 139 -3.16 -9.55 -1.70
N LEU A 140 -4.00 -9.22 -2.66
CA LEU A 140 -5.44 -9.45 -2.57
C LEU A 140 -5.76 -10.70 -3.38
N ALA A 141 -6.20 -11.74 -2.71
CA ALA A 141 -6.20 -13.11 -3.25
C ALA A 141 -4.79 -13.48 -3.73
N GLU A 142 -4.61 -13.77 -5.03
CA GLU A 142 -3.29 -14.11 -5.61
C GLU A 142 -2.60 -12.92 -6.30
N SER A 143 -3.23 -11.74 -6.34
CA SER A 143 -2.70 -10.58 -7.06
C SER A 143 -1.81 -9.71 -6.17
N SER A 144 -0.53 -9.61 -6.53
CA SER A 144 0.45 -8.73 -5.87
C SER A 144 0.20 -7.27 -6.22
N LEU A 145 0.10 -6.42 -5.20
CA LEU A 145 -0.12 -5.00 -5.37
C LEU A 145 1.11 -4.30 -5.98
N ILE A 146 2.30 -4.66 -5.53
CA ILE A 146 3.53 -4.03 -6.04
C ILE A 146 3.83 -4.43 -7.49
N LEU A 147 3.44 -5.62 -7.94
CA LEU A 147 3.52 -6.02 -9.35
C LEU A 147 2.55 -5.23 -10.21
N SER A 148 1.34 -4.98 -9.73
CA SER A 148 0.36 -4.12 -10.41
C SER A 148 0.89 -2.69 -10.57
N TYR A 149 1.50 -2.13 -9.52
CA TYR A 149 2.15 -0.81 -9.60
C TYR A 149 3.34 -0.79 -10.55
N ARG A 150 4.16 -1.85 -10.56
CA ARG A 150 5.27 -1.96 -11.51
C ARG A 150 4.78 -1.91 -12.96
N THR A 151 3.72 -2.66 -13.29
CA THR A 151 3.12 -2.63 -14.62
C THR A 151 2.69 -1.21 -15.01
N ARG A 152 1.96 -0.52 -14.13
CA ARG A 152 1.53 0.86 -14.38
C ARG A 152 2.70 1.83 -14.56
N PHE A 153 3.75 1.70 -13.76
CA PHE A 153 4.93 2.57 -13.87
C PHE A 153 5.70 2.30 -15.16
N TYR A 154 5.77 1.04 -15.60
CA TYR A 154 6.39 0.70 -16.89
C TYR A 154 5.57 1.26 -18.06
N GLU A 155 4.26 1.25 -17.98
CA GLU A 155 3.37 1.89 -18.96
C GLU A 155 3.59 3.40 -18.99
N LEU A 156 3.73 4.05 -17.82
CA LEU A 156 4.02 5.48 -17.74
C LEU A 156 5.38 5.82 -18.37
N PHE A 157 6.45 5.07 -18.04
CA PHE A 157 7.74 5.23 -18.68
C PHE A 157 7.69 5.04 -20.20
N ALA A 158 6.89 4.09 -20.68
CA ALA A 158 6.72 3.87 -22.12
C ALA A 158 5.99 5.04 -22.79
N ALA A 159 5.00 5.65 -22.11
CA ALA A 159 4.30 6.84 -22.60
C ALA A 159 5.23 8.07 -22.69
N ASP A 160 6.24 8.14 -21.82
CA ASP A 160 7.24 9.19 -21.76
C ASP A 160 8.51 8.87 -22.61
N ASP A 161 8.41 7.95 -23.56
CA ASP A 161 9.52 7.46 -24.40
C ASP A 161 10.75 6.97 -23.58
N GLY A 162 10.54 6.58 -22.33
CA GLY A 162 11.58 6.16 -21.39
C GLY A 162 12.39 7.32 -20.78
N ASP A 163 11.95 8.57 -20.96
CA ASP A 163 12.60 9.73 -20.38
C ASP A 163 12.33 9.83 -18.88
N VAL A 164 13.41 9.86 -18.09
CA VAL A 164 13.33 9.87 -16.62
C VAL A 164 12.77 11.17 -16.10
N GLU A 165 13.12 12.32 -16.69
CA GLU A 165 12.63 13.62 -16.20
C GLU A 165 11.13 13.77 -16.44
N TRP A 166 10.64 13.40 -17.63
CA TRP A 166 9.21 13.43 -17.91
C TRP A 166 8.42 12.48 -17.01
N PHE A 167 8.94 11.27 -16.79
CA PHE A 167 8.34 10.35 -15.83
C PHE A 167 8.25 10.95 -14.41
N LEU A 168 9.33 11.61 -13.94
CA LEU A 168 9.33 12.23 -12.62
C LEU A 168 8.36 13.41 -12.52
N GLU A 169 8.22 14.20 -13.59
CA GLU A 169 7.25 15.29 -13.67
C GLU A 169 5.82 14.76 -13.66
N ASP A 170 5.52 13.74 -14.45
CA ASP A 170 4.20 13.12 -14.48
C ASP A 170 3.83 12.48 -13.15
N LEU A 171 4.77 11.77 -12.51
CA LEU A 171 4.54 11.19 -11.19
C LEU A 171 4.30 12.28 -10.12
N GLU A 172 5.04 13.40 -10.17
CA GLU A 172 4.82 14.54 -9.28
C GLU A 172 3.43 15.16 -9.50
N ASN A 173 3.02 15.34 -10.76
CA ASN A 173 1.72 15.90 -11.10
C ASN A 173 0.57 14.99 -10.62
N MET A 174 0.69 13.68 -10.83
CA MET A 174 -0.27 12.69 -10.33
C MET A 174 -0.37 12.71 -8.81
N THR A 175 0.79 12.78 -8.13
CA THR A 175 0.88 12.82 -6.68
C THR A 175 0.22 14.08 -6.13
N SER A 176 0.58 15.24 -6.65
CA SER A 176 0.03 16.53 -6.24
C SER A 176 -1.49 16.60 -6.46
N SER A 177 -1.98 16.03 -7.56
CA SER A 177 -3.43 15.94 -7.83
C SER A 177 -4.15 15.05 -6.81
N ALA A 178 -3.57 13.91 -6.46
CA ALA A 178 -4.12 13.01 -5.44
C ALA A 178 -4.11 13.66 -4.04
N GLU A 179 -3.04 14.36 -3.68
CA GLU A 179 -2.93 15.10 -2.41
C GLU A 179 -4.00 16.20 -2.31
N LYS A 180 -4.20 16.97 -3.38
CA LYS A 180 -5.27 18.01 -3.43
C LYS A 180 -6.66 17.40 -3.30
N ALA A 181 -6.93 16.28 -3.97
CA ALA A 181 -8.22 15.60 -3.88
C ALA A 181 -8.48 15.07 -2.46
N ASN A 182 -7.45 14.56 -1.78
CA ASN A 182 -7.56 14.12 -0.39
C ASN A 182 -7.81 15.29 0.56
N ASP A 183 -7.10 16.41 0.36
CA ASP A 183 -7.28 17.60 1.18
C ASP A 183 -8.71 18.17 1.05
N LEU A 184 -9.23 18.27 -0.17
CA LEU A 184 -10.61 18.70 -0.40
C LEU A 184 -11.62 17.81 0.31
N ARG A 185 -11.51 16.47 0.15
CA ARG A 185 -12.39 15.51 0.83
C ARG A 185 -12.35 15.63 2.35
N SER A 186 -11.19 15.90 2.92
CA SER A 186 -11.05 16.04 4.38
C SER A 186 -11.67 17.31 4.95
N ARG A 187 -12.00 18.28 4.09
CA ARG A 187 -12.64 19.56 4.46
C ARG A 187 -14.15 19.56 4.22
N GLU A 188 -14.63 18.65 3.40
CA GLU A 188 -16.07 18.44 3.20
C GLU A 188 -16.65 17.77 4.46
N LYS A 189 -17.55 18.49 5.13
CA LYS A 189 -18.26 18.02 6.35
C LYS A 189 -19.59 17.40 5.99
#